data_d6ed6645a2966d74001e8d81f4a38555
#
_entry.id   d6ed6645a2966d74001e8d81f4a38555
#
_cell.length_a   1.000
_cell.length_b   1.000
_cell.length_c   1.000
_cell.angle_alpha   90.00
_cell.angle_beta   90.00
_cell.angle_gamma   90.00
#
_symmetry.space_group_name_H-M   'P 1'
#
loop_
_entity.id
_entity.type
_entity.pdbx_description
1 polymer ?
#
loop_
_entity_poly.entity_id
_entity_poly.type
_entity_poly.pdbx_seq_one_letter_code
_entity_poly.pdbx_strand_id
1 'polypeptide(L)'
;DGAHKAGLPRPVALGVTVLTSDDSAPEHILPQRVQFAVEAGCGGIVCAASDVAKAKELAPDLIAVVPGIRPKGADAGDQRRAATPQEALDAGADLLVVGRPVTRADDRVAAAAALVESMTA
;
A
#
# COMPACT_ATOMS: atom_id res chain seq x y z
N ASP A 1 -4.40 0.38 23.85
CA ASP A 1 -4.34 0.77 25.27
C ASP A 1 -3.68 2.15 25.44
N GLY A 2 -2.54 2.44 24.82
CA GLY A 2 -1.85 3.73 24.92
C GLY A 2 -2.68 4.90 24.42
N ALA A 3 -3.34 4.77 23.28
CA ALA A 3 -4.23 5.80 22.76
C ALA A 3 -5.40 6.10 23.72
N HIS A 4 -6.01 5.06 24.25
CA HIS A 4 -7.10 5.19 25.23
C HIS A 4 -6.63 5.93 26.49
N LYS A 5 -5.48 5.56 27.04
CA LYS A 5 -4.88 6.24 28.21
C LYS A 5 -4.57 7.72 27.92
N ALA A 6 -4.22 8.06 26.68
CA ALA A 6 -3.94 9.42 26.24
C ALA A 6 -5.20 10.22 25.84
N GLY A 7 -6.38 9.64 25.93
CA GLY A 7 -7.64 10.27 25.48
C GLY A 7 -7.73 10.44 23.97
N LEU A 8 -6.97 9.64 23.20
CA LEU A 8 -6.94 9.68 21.74
C LEU A 8 -7.81 8.57 21.13
N PRO A 9 -8.31 8.75 19.89
CA PRO A 9 -9.03 7.72 19.19
C PRO A 9 -8.13 6.49 18.94
N ARG A 10 -8.74 5.32 18.84
CA ARG A 10 -8.02 4.07 18.52
C ARG A 10 -7.35 4.20 17.16
N PRO A 11 -6.03 3.93 17.05
CA PRO A 11 -5.36 3.92 15.77
C PRO A 11 -5.86 2.76 14.88
N VAL A 12 -5.82 2.97 13.58
CA VAL A 12 -6.11 1.90 12.62
C VAL A 12 -4.89 0.98 12.54
N ALA A 13 -5.08 -0.29 12.89
CA ALA A 13 -4.05 -1.30 12.72
C ALA A 13 -4.05 -1.81 11.28
N LEU A 14 -2.88 -1.92 10.67
CA LEU A 14 -2.69 -2.44 9.33
C LEU A 14 -1.97 -3.79 9.40
N GLY A 15 -2.55 -4.82 8.78
CA GLY A 15 -1.90 -6.12 8.62
C GLY A 15 -1.03 -6.13 7.36
N VAL A 16 0.27 -6.44 7.50
CA VAL A 16 1.14 -6.61 6.33
C VAL A 16 0.90 -7.98 5.70
N THR A 17 0.61 -8.02 4.42
CA THR A 17 0.36 -9.25 3.68
C THR A 17 1.65 -9.76 3.03
N VAL A 18 1.82 -9.59 1.72
CA VAL A 18 3.04 -9.99 1.02
C VAL A 18 3.84 -8.74 0.65
N LEU A 19 5.13 -8.74 0.97
CA LEU A 19 6.01 -7.60 0.68
C LEU A 19 6.11 -7.33 -0.83
N THR A 20 6.19 -6.07 -1.21
CA THR A 20 6.35 -5.67 -2.63
C THR A 20 7.72 -6.04 -3.22
N SER A 21 8.68 -6.35 -2.37
CA SER A 21 9.98 -6.91 -2.75
C SER A 21 9.96 -8.44 -2.97
N ASP A 22 8.89 -9.12 -2.58
CA ASP A 22 8.72 -10.57 -2.72
C ASP A 22 7.75 -10.87 -3.87
N ASP A 23 8.26 -11.49 -4.93
CA ASP A 23 7.50 -11.98 -6.08
C ASP A 23 7.38 -13.51 -6.14
N SER A 24 7.83 -14.19 -5.08
CA SER A 24 7.90 -15.65 -5.00
C SER A 24 6.94 -16.28 -3.98
N ALA A 25 6.14 -15.47 -3.29
CA ALA A 25 5.20 -15.97 -2.31
C ALA A 25 4.16 -16.91 -2.95
N PRO A 26 3.88 -18.10 -2.37
CA PRO A 26 2.83 -18.99 -2.83
C PRO A 26 1.44 -18.31 -2.84
N GLU A 27 0.59 -18.70 -3.78
CA GLU A 27 -0.73 -18.07 -3.98
C GLU A 27 -1.64 -18.09 -2.74
N HIS A 28 -1.49 -19.09 -1.86
CA HIS A 28 -2.31 -19.20 -0.65
C HIS A 28 -1.93 -18.21 0.46
N ILE A 29 -0.74 -17.59 0.38
CA ILE A 29 -0.25 -16.70 1.44
C ILE A 29 -1.05 -15.41 1.53
N LEU A 30 -1.39 -14.80 0.39
CA LEU A 30 -2.18 -13.56 0.40
C LEU A 30 -3.56 -13.76 1.05
N PRO A 31 -4.39 -14.73 0.60
CA PRO A 31 -5.69 -14.97 1.24
C PRO A 31 -5.58 -15.28 2.74
N GLN A 32 -4.60 -16.09 3.14
CA GLN A 32 -4.38 -16.44 4.53
C GLN A 32 -4.07 -15.22 5.39
N ARG A 33 -3.19 -14.34 4.93
CA ARG A 33 -2.81 -13.14 5.68
C ARG A 33 -3.93 -12.10 5.71
N VAL A 34 -4.71 -11.97 4.64
CA VAL A 34 -5.93 -11.14 4.63
C VAL A 34 -6.92 -11.65 5.69
N GLN A 35 -7.14 -12.95 5.74
CA GLN A 35 -8.02 -13.54 6.76
C GLN A 35 -7.52 -13.26 8.18
N PHE A 36 -6.22 -13.43 8.44
CA PHE A 36 -5.63 -13.12 9.75
C PHE A 36 -5.83 -11.65 10.13
N ALA A 37 -5.70 -10.73 9.18
CA ALA A 37 -5.93 -9.31 9.42
C ALA A 37 -7.39 -9.03 9.82
N VAL A 38 -8.35 -9.67 9.15
CA VAL A 38 -9.77 -9.58 9.49
C VAL A 38 -10.04 -10.13 10.88
N GLU A 39 -9.56 -11.32 11.19
CA GLU A 39 -9.75 -11.99 12.49
C GLU A 39 -9.10 -11.20 13.64
N ALA A 40 -7.96 -10.55 13.37
CA ALA A 40 -7.28 -9.70 14.34
C ALA A 40 -7.94 -8.32 14.53
N GLY A 41 -8.99 -8.00 13.78
CA GLY A 41 -9.68 -6.71 13.85
C GLY A 41 -8.87 -5.55 13.27
N CYS A 42 -7.99 -5.81 12.29
CA CYS A 42 -7.30 -4.76 11.55
C CYS A 42 -8.29 -3.94 10.73
N GLY A 43 -8.06 -2.62 10.63
CA GLY A 43 -8.85 -1.74 9.78
C GLY A 43 -8.38 -1.69 8.33
N GLY A 44 -7.20 -2.22 8.05
CA GLY A 44 -6.63 -2.25 6.72
C GLY A 44 -5.48 -3.24 6.58
N ILE A 45 -4.96 -3.31 5.37
CA ILE A 45 -3.82 -4.14 5.00
C ILE A 45 -2.79 -3.35 4.22
N VAL A 46 -1.54 -3.81 4.26
CA VAL A 46 -0.47 -3.37 3.37
C VAL A 46 -0.24 -4.48 2.35
N CYS A 47 -0.40 -4.17 1.08
CA CYS A 47 -0.23 -5.14 -0.01
C CYS A 47 0.30 -4.47 -1.28
N ALA A 48 0.87 -5.25 -2.20
CA ALA A 48 1.25 -4.76 -3.51
C ALA A 48 0.01 -4.37 -4.34
N ALA A 49 0.17 -3.45 -5.31
CA ALA A 49 -0.92 -3.06 -6.20
C ALA A 49 -1.56 -4.26 -6.93
N SER A 50 -0.74 -5.22 -7.37
CA SER A 50 -1.21 -6.45 -8.01
C SER A 50 -2.08 -7.34 -7.12
N ASP A 51 -2.04 -7.17 -5.80
CA ASP A 51 -2.78 -7.98 -4.83
C ASP A 51 -4.08 -7.30 -4.36
N VAL A 52 -4.26 -5.99 -4.65
CA VAL A 52 -5.38 -5.20 -4.13
C VAL A 52 -6.74 -5.78 -4.53
N ALA A 53 -6.93 -6.04 -5.82
CA ALA A 53 -8.22 -6.56 -6.32
C ALA A 53 -8.62 -7.85 -5.59
N LYS A 54 -7.68 -8.79 -5.46
CA LYS A 54 -7.92 -10.05 -4.76
C LYS A 54 -8.18 -9.86 -3.27
N ALA A 55 -7.44 -8.98 -2.63
CA ALA A 55 -7.65 -8.67 -1.22
C ALA A 55 -9.02 -8.02 -0.96
N LYS A 56 -9.45 -7.12 -1.84
CA LYS A 56 -10.78 -6.47 -1.76
C LYS A 56 -11.94 -7.44 -2.04
N GLU A 57 -11.75 -8.46 -2.89
CA GLU A 57 -12.73 -9.52 -3.04
C GLU A 57 -12.93 -10.31 -1.73
N LEU A 58 -11.85 -10.58 -1.02
CA LEU A 58 -11.87 -11.35 0.22
C LEU A 58 -12.36 -10.54 1.42
N ALA A 59 -12.01 -9.26 1.47
CA ALA A 59 -12.31 -8.37 2.59
C ALA A 59 -12.53 -6.93 2.09
N PRO A 60 -13.71 -6.62 1.53
CA PRO A 60 -13.98 -5.34 0.88
C PRO A 60 -13.92 -4.12 1.82
N ASP A 61 -14.11 -4.32 3.11
CA ASP A 61 -14.10 -3.25 4.11
C ASP A 61 -12.70 -2.85 4.59
N LEU A 62 -11.67 -3.64 4.28
CA LEU A 62 -10.30 -3.30 4.65
C LEU A 62 -9.74 -2.18 3.76
N ILE A 63 -9.12 -1.19 4.37
CA ILE A 63 -8.35 -0.17 3.66
C ILE A 63 -7.11 -0.83 3.04
N ALA A 64 -6.90 -0.63 1.75
CA ALA A 64 -5.72 -1.11 1.05
C ALA A 64 -4.65 -0.01 0.98
N VAL A 65 -3.56 -0.22 1.69
CA VAL A 65 -2.39 0.66 1.73
C VAL A 65 -1.30 0.03 0.86
N VAL A 66 -0.88 0.74 -0.20
CA VAL A 66 -0.02 0.19 -1.24
C VAL A 66 1.33 0.88 -1.29
N PRO A 67 2.41 0.22 -0.86
CA PRO A 67 3.78 0.68 -1.06
C PRO A 67 4.33 0.25 -2.43
N GLY A 68 5.60 0.54 -2.67
CA GLY A 68 6.25 0.17 -3.93
C GLY A 68 5.81 1.04 -5.10
N ILE A 69 5.34 2.25 -4.81
CA ILE A 69 4.89 3.19 -5.83
C ILE A 69 6.09 3.83 -6.52
N ARG A 70 6.07 3.82 -7.85
CA ARG A 70 7.09 4.44 -8.71
C ARG A 70 6.41 5.23 -9.81
N PRO A 71 6.76 6.51 -10.00
CA PRO A 71 6.35 7.26 -11.18
C PRO A 71 6.77 6.53 -12.47
N LYS A 72 6.03 6.73 -13.53
CA LYS A 72 6.34 6.12 -14.83
C LYS A 72 7.79 6.44 -15.24
N GLY A 73 8.57 5.41 -15.58
CA GLY A 73 9.97 5.54 -15.97
C GLY A 73 10.97 5.66 -14.82
N ALA A 74 10.53 5.70 -13.55
CA ALA A 74 11.44 5.70 -12.41
C ALA A 74 12.01 4.30 -12.13
N ASP A 75 13.19 4.28 -11.49
CA ASP A 75 13.83 3.02 -11.07
C ASP A 75 13.00 2.33 -9.97
N ALA A 76 12.69 1.05 -10.20
CA ALA A 76 11.99 0.22 -9.23
C ALA A 76 12.85 -0.11 -7.99
N GLY A 77 14.19 -0.05 -8.10
CA GLY A 77 15.10 -0.42 -7.02
C GLY A 77 14.94 -1.89 -6.63
N ASP A 78 14.72 -2.15 -5.35
CA ASP A 78 14.45 -3.48 -4.79
C ASP A 78 12.97 -3.91 -4.88
N GLN A 79 12.08 -3.04 -5.41
CA GLN A 79 10.65 -3.34 -5.55
C GLN A 79 10.40 -4.19 -6.79
N ARG A 80 10.16 -5.48 -6.63
CA ARG A 80 9.89 -6.42 -7.72
C ARG A 80 8.47 -6.30 -8.26
N ARG A 81 7.53 -5.86 -7.42
CA ARG A 81 6.11 -5.68 -7.74
C ARG A 81 5.72 -4.20 -7.61
N ALA A 82 6.55 -3.32 -8.21
CA ALA A 82 6.29 -1.89 -8.28
C ALA A 82 5.10 -1.56 -9.19
N ALA A 83 4.40 -0.47 -8.89
CA ALA A 83 3.31 0.05 -9.70
C ALA A 83 3.39 1.57 -9.79
N THR A 84 2.84 2.14 -10.84
CA THR A 84 2.62 3.58 -10.91
C THR A 84 1.48 3.99 -9.97
N PRO A 85 1.39 5.27 -9.59
CA PRO A 85 0.25 5.77 -8.81
C PRO A 85 -1.09 5.40 -9.42
N GLN A 86 -1.24 5.61 -10.74
CA GLN A 86 -2.49 5.35 -11.44
C GLN A 86 -2.85 3.85 -11.44
N GLU A 87 -1.89 2.97 -11.73
CA GLU A 87 -2.10 1.52 -11.69
C GLU A 87 -2.57 1.04 -10.32
N ALA A 88 -1.98 1.58 -9.25
CA ALA A 88 -2.38 1.23 -7.89
C ALA A 88 -3.81 1.70 -7.56
N LEU A 89 -4.18 2.93 -7.96
CA LEU A 89 -5.52 3.46 -7.76
C LEU A 89 -6.56 2.69 -8.59
N ASP A 90 -6.25 2.37 -9.83
CA ASP A 90 -7.13 1.57 -10.71
C ASP A 90 -7.35 0.16 -10.17
N ALA A 91 -6.36 -0.39 -9.47
CA ALA A 91 -6.49 -1.67 -8.77
C ALA A 91 -7.35 -1.59 -7.51
N GLY A 92 -7.69 -0.40 -7.03
CA GLY A 92 -8.54 -0.17 -5.84
C GLY A 92 -7.79 0.21 -4.57
N ALA A 93 -6.54 0.68 -4.68
CA ALA A 93 -5.81 1.19 -3.53
C ALA A 93 -6.50 2.41 -2.91
N ASP A 94 -6.57 2.45 -1.59
CA ASP A 94 -7.13 3.59 -0.85
C ASP A 94 -6.05 4.61 -0.49
N LEU A 95 -4.84 4.13 -0.16
CA LEU A 95 -3.69 4.96 0.20
C LEU A 95 -2.43 4.45 -0.49
N LEU A 96 -1.60 5.38 -0.95
CA LEU A 96 -0.31 5.09 -1.55
C LEU A 96 0.82 5.49 -0.60
N VAL A 97 1.79 4.59 -0.44
CA VAL A 97 3.02 4.89 0.32
C VAL A 97 4.13 5.21 -0.67
N VAL A 98 4.61 6.44 -0.63
CA VAL A 98 5.65 6.94 -1.52
C VAL A 98 6.89 7.31 -0.71
N GLY A 99 7.97 6.63 -0.97
CA GLY A 99 9.26 6.86 -0.29
C GLY A 99 10.30 7.49 -1.21
N ARG A 100 11.22 6.69 -1.69
CA ARG A 100 12.40 7.11 -2.46
C ARG A 100 12.13 8.02 -3.65
N PRO A 101 11.06 7.86 -4.44
CA PRO A 101 10.76 8.79 -5.54
C PRO A 101 10.66 10.25 -5.12
N VAL A 102 10.28 10.52 -3.87
CA VAL A 102 10.26 11.87 -3.29
C VAL A 102 11.48 12.12 -2.42
N THR A 103 11.80 11.22 -1.51
CA THR A 103 12.84 11.46 -0.49
C THR A 103 14.25 11.58 -1.06
N ARG A 104 14.52 10.99 -2.23
CA ARG A 104 15.79 11.05 -2.95
C ARG A 104 15.79 12.01 -4.14
N ALA A 105 14.70 12.72 -4.38
CA ALA A 105 14.64 13.72 -5.43
C ALA A 105 15.45 14.97 -5.04
N ASP A 106 16.07 15.59 -6.02
CA ASP A 106 16.78 16.87 -5.82
C ASP A 106 15.80 17.97 -5.40
N ASP A 107 14.66 18.06 -6.05
CA ASP A 107 13.52 18.89 -5.65
C ASP A 107 12.36 18.02 -5.18
N ARG A 108 12.26 17.85 -3.87
CA ARG A 108 11.24 16.99 -3.23
C ARG A 108 9.82 17.56 -3.38
N VAL A 109 9.70 18.88 -3.39
CA VAL A 109 8.41 19.56 -3.54
C VAL A 109 7.86 19.34 -4.95
N ALA A 110 8.69 19.57 -5.97
CA ALA A 110 8.33 19.31 -7.35
C ALA A 110 8.02 17.84 -7.60
N ALA A 111 8.81 16.92 -7.03
CA ALA A 111 8.57 15.48 -7.15
C ALA A 111 7.24 15.05 -6.52
N ALA A 112 6.91 15.58 -5.35
CA ALA A 112 5.64 15.30 -4.69
C ALA A 112 4.45 15.88 -5.49
N ALA A 113 4.57 17.11 -6.00
CA ALA A 113 3.54 17.74 -6.82
C ALA A 113 3.27 16.95 -8.11
N ALA A 114 4.32 16.57 -8.84
CA ALA A 114 4.18 15.77 -10.06
C ALA A 114 3.51 14.41 -9.79
N LEU A 115 3.80 13.81 -8.63
CA LEU A 115 3.18 12.56 -8.24
C LEU A 115 1.68 12.73 -7.98
N VAL A 116 1.28 13.79 -7.27
CA VAL A 116 -0.14 14.14 -7.04
C VAL A 116 -0.86 14.39 -8.36
N GLU A 117 -0.26 15.15 -9.28
CA GLU A 117 -0.82 15.40 -10.62
C GLU A 117 -1.04 14.10 -11.38
N SER A 118 -0.14 13.13 -11.28
CA SER A 118 -0.28 11.83 -11.95
C SER A 118 -1.46 10.99 -11.45
N MET A 119 -1.94 11.26 -10.24
CA MET A 119 -3.10 10.57 -9.66
C MET A 119 -4.45 11.18 -10.06
N THR A 120 -4.44 12.41 -10.56
CA THR A 120 -5.64 13.15 -10.94
C THR A 120 -5.87 13.24 -12.45
N ALA A 121 -4.94 12.69 -13.19
CA ALA A 121 -4.97 12.75 -14.67
C ALA A 121 -5.98 11.75 -15.29
#